data_ca21f3b25cf5ac6df733a6b83685ff30
#
_entry.id   ca21f3b25cf5ac6df733a6b83685ff30
#
_cell.length_a   1.000
_cell.length_b   1.000
_cell.length_c   1.000
_cell.angle_alpha   90.00
_cell.angle_beta   90.00
_cell.angle_gamma   90.00
#
_symmetry.space_group_name_H-M   'P 1'
#
loop_
_entity.id
_entity.type
_entity.pdbx_description
1 polymer ?
#
loop_
_entity_poly.entity_id
_entity_poly.type
_entity_poly.pdbx_seq_one_letter_code
_entity_poly.pdbx_strand_id
1 'polypeptide(L)'
;RIGSELGRATSTIAKAVKARLLLYAASDLWNGKFPYPDLKNKNFETPGYGKELVSQVYAPDKWERALTACKDALEWAEGEGGCGLMNTKESAILMGNQGLNLGELDVPVDGVTEEFKKHVYLMRYRVTSRYSYGNRERIWGLADDGGVVMASLPVHVVKVDGGPWRSGYSGYSPLLNSVERFYTKEGELPRIAANKGTFAEEDSWYESAGRSNADIIKLNTNREPRFYAWLSFDGDQYSPRISGGKPLVLNLKKGEAQGWNRTEFARDHCVTGYMSKKFIQPDLNWGTNWSNNEKSYPRPLFRLAELYLSVAECLAALDRPKEALTYLNVVRERAGIPDVTEEMLNDMPAMDWIRNERFVELWGEGLRYYDARRWMIAPEVFAAGVRKGLNMEQVEEPTFEELNQPVI
;
A
#
# COMPACT_ATOMS: atom_id res chain seq x y z
N ARG A 1 -14.28 2.76 21.57
CA ARG A 1 -14.35 4.02 22.28
C ARG A 1 -15.06 5.07 21.44
N ILE A 2 -15.82 5.93 22.07
CA ILE A 2 -16.69 6.92 21.42
C ILE A 2 -16.22 8.32 21.79
N GLY A 3 -16.25 9.25 20.83
CA GLY A 3 -16.07 10.67 21.07
C GLY A 3 -14.68 11.07 21.57
N SER A 4 -14.62 11.79 22.70
CA SER A 4 -13.39 12.37 23.26
C SER A 4 -12.32 11.35 23.71
N GLU A 5 -12.64 10.05 23.72
CA GLU A 5 -11.70 9.00 24.08
C GLU A 5 -11.04 8.32 22.88
N LEU A 6 -11.35 8.74 21.67
CA LEU A 6 -10.73 8.21 20.46
C LEU A 6 -9.21 8.45 20.50
N GLY A 7 -8.44 7.40 20.21
CA GLY A 7 -6.96 7.45 20.24
C GLY A 7 -6.31 7.08 21.57
N ARG A 8 -7.06 6.98 22.68
CA ARG A 8 -6.50 6.48 23.95
C ARG A 8 -6.15 5.00 23.86
N ALA A 9 -5.10 4.57 24.58
CA ALA A 9 -4.69 3.19 24.68
C ALA A 9 -5.84 2.27 25.17
N THR A 10 -5.97 1.12 24.53
CA THR A 10 -6.94 0.07 24.90
C THR A 10 -6.20 -1.25 25.07
N SER A 11 -6.87 -2.25 25.65
CA SER A 11 -6.33 -3.62 25.72
C SER A 11 -5.97 -4.17 24.32
N THR A 12 -6.82 -3.90 23.33
CA THR A 12 -6.58 -4.27 21.93
C THR A 12 -5.30 -3.64 21.39
N ILE A 13 -5.10 -2.34 21.63
CA ILE A 13 -3.86 -1.63 21.22
C ILE A 13 -2.65 -2.23 21.94
N ALA A 14 -2.73 -2.45 23.25
CA ALA A 14 -1.63 -3.01 24.02
C ALA A 14 -1.21 -4.41 23.54
N LYS A 15 -2.18 -5.29 23.25
CA LYS A 15 -1.93 -6.62 22.70
C LYS A 15 -1.33 -6.55 21.28
N ALA A 16 -1.83 -5.67 20.42
CA ALA A 16 -1.31 -5.47 19.08
C ALA A 16 0.14 -4.94 19.09
N VAL A 17 0.45 -3.99 19.97
CA VAL A 17 1.83 -3.48 20.15
C VAL A 17 2.75 -4.58 20.68
N LYS A 18 2.30 -5.38 21.65
CA LYS A 18 3.06 -6.55 22.15
C LYS A 18 3.36 -7.56 21.04
N ALA A 19 2.36 -7.86 20.19
CA ALA A 19 2.54 -8.76 19.03
C ALA A 19 3.60 -8.23 18.07
N ARG A 20 3.53 -6.96 17.67
CA ARG A 20 4.53 -6.33 16.79
C ARG A 20 5.94 -6.34 17.42
N LEU A 21 6.04 -6.03 18.71
CA LEU A 21 7.31 -6.03 19.42
C LEU A 21 7.97 -7.42 19.41
N LEU A 22 7.20 -8.47 19.72
CA LEU A 22 7.72 -9.84 19.76
C LEU A 22 8.03 -10.37 18.35
N LEU A 23 7.24 -10.03 17.33
CA LEU A 23 7.54 -10.32 15.92
C LEU A 23 8.88 -9.70 15.50
N TYR A 24 9.12 -8.44 15.86
CA TYR A 24 10.38 -7.77 15.55
C TYR A 24 11.55 -8.43 16.27
N ALA A 25 11.39 -8.77 17.56
CA ALA A 25 12.40 -9.44 18.35
C ALA A 25 12.73 -10.87 17.85
N ALA A 26 11.78 -11.53 17.18
CA ALA A 26 11.97 -12.84 16.56
C ALA A 26 12.62 -12.77 15.16
N SER A 27 12.57 -11.61 14.50
CA SER A 27 13.05 -11.43 13.13
C SER A 27 14.60 -11.48 13.06
N ASP A 28 15.12 -11.78 11.89
CA ASP A 28 16.54 -12.04 11.59
C ASP A 28 17.51 -11.06 12.24
N LEU A 29 17.24 -9.74 12.13
CA LEU A 29 18.11 -8.70 12.72
C LEU A 29 18.30 -8.87 14.23
N TRP A 30 17.27 -9.31 14.97
CA TRP A 30 17.30 -9.42 16.43
C TRP A 30 17.38 -10.86 16.93
N ASN A 31 17.53 -11.81 16.00
CA ASN A 31 17.54 -13.24 16.27
C ASN A 31 18.67 -13.97 15.52
N GLY A 32 19.90 -13.68 15.90
CA GLY A 32 21.08 -14.40 15.44
C GLY A 32 21.81 -13.78 14.24
N LYS A 33 21.28 -12.74 13.58
CA LYS A 33 21.94 -12.11 12.41
C LYS A 33 22.27 -10.63 12.61
N PHE A 34 22.46 -10.20 13.86
CA PHE A 34 22.84 -8.81 14.12
C PHE A 34 24.24 -8.50 13.58
N PRO A 35 24.44 -7.43 12.78
CA PRO A 35 25.66 -7.22 12.00
C PRO A 35 26.88 -6.77 12.83
N TYR A 36 26.69 -6.46 14.12
CA TYR A 36 27.75 -5.99 15.00
C TYR A 36 27.93 -6.95 16.19
N PRO A 37 28.73 -8.04 16.03
CA PRO A 37 28.89 -9.09 17.06
C PRO A 37 29.55 -8.58 18.35
N ASP A 38 30.32 -7.49 18.26
CA ASP A 38 31.01 -6.90 19.41
C ASP A 38 30.24 -5.82 20.16
N LEU A 39 28.91 -5.70 19.85
CA LEU A 39 28.07 -4.71 20.54
C LEU A 39 27.81 -5.12 21.98
N LYS A 40 28.62 -4.57 22.88
CA LYS A 40 28.57 -4.84 24.33
C LYS A 40 28.27 -3.56 25.11
N ASN A 41 27.70 -3.72 26.30
CA ASN A 41 27.57 -2.60 27.22
C ASN A 41 28.98 -2.14 27.68
N LYS A 42 29.36 -0.92 27.29
CA LYS A 42 30.63 -0.29 27.62
C LYS A 42 30.51 0.76 28.73
N ASN A 43 29.36 0.89 29.36
CA ASN A 43 29.18 1.82 30.47
C ASN A 43 29.54 1.18 31.79
N PHE A 44 30.62 1.66 32.37
CA PHE A 44 31.15 1.18 33.68
C PHE A 44 30.24 1.51 34.87
N GLU A 45 29.43 2.54 34.75
CA GLU A 45 28.58 3.03 35.85
C GLU A 45 27.26 2.26 35.96
N THR A 46 26.93 1.43 34.97
CA THR A 46 25.68 0.66 34.97
C THR A 46 25.94 -0.83 35.18
N PRO A 47 25.03 -1.56 35.84
CA PRO A 47 25.11 -3.01 35.91
C PRO A 47 25.17 -3.67 34.52
N GLY A 48 25.99 -4.71 34.39
CA GLY A 48 26.12 -5.49 33.18
C GLY A 48 27.18 -4.98 32.19
N TYR A 49 28.22 -4.29 32.66
CA TYR A 49 29.38 -3.97 31.84
C TYR A 49 29.96 -5.21 31.15
N GLY A 50 30.26 -5.11 29.86
CA GLY A 50 30.75 -6.21 29.03
C GLY A 50 29.69 -7.19 28.55
N LYS A 51 28.42 -7.04 28.99
CA LYS A 51 27.32 -7.88 28.54
C LYS A 51 26.96 -7.58 27.08
N GLU A 52 26.72 -8.62 26.30
CA GLU A 52 26.16 -8.49 24.94
C GLU A 52 24.80 -7.81 24.99
N LEU A 53 24.59 -6.83 24.11
CA LEU A 53 23.32 -6.10 24.02
C LEU A 53 22.35 -6.74 23.04
N VAL A 54 22.86 -7.52 22.07
CA VAL A 54 22.03 -8.27 21.10
C VAL A 54 22.60 -9.67 20.96
N SER A 55 21.75 -10.68 21.10
CA SER A 55 22.15 -12.08 20.96
C SER A 55 22.59 -12.39 19.53
N GLN A 56 23.74 -13.04 19.38
CA GLN A 56 24.24 -13.59 18.12
C GLN A 56 23.78 -15.02 17.88
N VAL A 57 23.00 -15.59 18.79
CA VAL A 57 22.49 -16.95 18.69
C VAL A 57 21.04 -16.94 18.27
N TYR A 58 20.71 -17.69 17.22
CA TYR A 58 19.34 -17.92 16.79
C TYR A 58 18.57 -18.71 17.87
N ALA A 59 17.38 -18.22 18.21
CA ALA A 59 16.50 -18.80 19.20
C ALA A 59 15.10 -19.01 18.60
N PRO A 60 14.72 -20.24 18.24
CA PRO A 60 13.42 -20.54 17.63
C PRO A 60 12.24 -20.21 18.55
N ASP A 61 12.43 -20.30 19.89
CA ASP A 61 11.42 -19.94 20.88
C ASP A 61 10.94 -18.48 20.78
N LYS A 62 11.74 -17.58 20.20
CA LYS A 62 11.30 -16.21 19.92
C LYS A 62 10.15 -16.19 18.91
N TRP A 63 10.18 -17.04 17.88
CA TRP A 63 9.11 -17.17 16.91
C TRP A 63 7.84 -17.80 17.52
N GLU A 64 7.98 -18.81 18.39
CA GLU A 64 6.85 -19.39 19.13
C GLU A 64 6.17 -18.37 20.04
N ARG A 65 6.97 -17.56 20.76
CA ARG A 65 6.45 -16.48 21.61
C ARG A 65 5.78 -15.38 20.78
N ALA A 66 6.32 -15.04 19.62
CA ALA A 66 5.73 -14.09 18.69
C ALA A 66 4.41 -14.63 18.14
N LEU A 67 4.37 -15.89 17.70
CA LEU A 67 3.16 -16.56 17.22
C LEU A 67 2.05 -16.54 18.28
N THR A 68 2.37 -16.92 19.50
CA THR A 68 1.41 -16.90 20.63
C THR A 68 0.85 -15.49 20.84
N ALA A 69 1.70 -14.47 20.85
CA ALA A 69 1.27 -13.09 21.06
C ALA A 69 0.46 -12.54 19.87
N CYS A 70 0.81 -12.92 18.64
CA CYS A 70 0.07 -12.50 17.44
C CYS A 70 -1.32 -13.14 17.39
N LYS A 71 -1.44 -14.44 17.72
CA LYS A 71 -2.72 -15.13 17.82
C LYS A 71 -3.59 -14.55 18.94
N ASP A 72 -3.05 -14.38 20.15
CA ASP A 72 -3.77 -13.74 21.27
C ASP A 72 -4.25 -12.33 20.92
N ALA A 73 -3.45 -11.55 20.20
CA ALA A 73 -3.85 -10.22 19.79
C ALA A 73 -4.94 -10.24 18.71
N LEU A 74 -4.88 -11.19 17.76
CA LEU A 74 -5.87 -11.35 16.69
C LEU A 74 -7.21 -11.80 17.27
N GLU A 75 -7.22 -12.86 18.07
CA GLU A 75 -8.42 -13.40 18.72
C GLU A 75 -9.09 -12.34 19.61
N TRP A 76 -8.29 -11.61 20.41
CA TRP A 76 -8.81 -10.52 21.21
C TRP A 76 -9.39 -9.39 20.38
N ALA A 77 -8.71 -9.01 19.30
CA ALA A 77 -9.16 -7.91 18.44
C ALA A 77 -10.51 -8.24 17.80
N GLU A 78 -10.69 -9.46 17.30
CA GLU A 78 -11.94 -9.88 16.67
C GLU A 78 -13.08 -10.16 17.67
N GLY A 79 -12.75 -10.71 18.83
CA GLY A 79 -13.69 -10.96 19.91
C GLY A 79 -14.01 -9.69 20.70
N GLU A 80 -13.35 -9.51 21.83
CA GLU A 80 -13.60 -8.41 22.78
C GLU A 80 -13.30 -7.02 22.18
N GLY A 81 -12.37 -6.92 21.23
CA GLY A 81 -12.02 -5.69 20.54
C GLY A 81 -13.07 -5.21 19.54
N GLY A 82 -13.94 -6.12 19.08
CA GLY A 82 -14.97 -5.85 18.07
C GLY A 82 -14.42 -5.41 16.71
N CYS A 83 -13.14 -5.74 16.44
CA CYS A 83 -12.52 -5.47 15.15
C CYS A 83 -13.00 -6.47 14.09
N GLY A 84 -12.90 -6.09 12.82
CA GLY A 84 -13.21 -6.97 11.69
C GLY A 84 -12.64 -6.37 10.42
N LEU A 85 -12.24 -7.22 9.48
CA LEU A 85 -11.84 -6.75 8.16
C LEU A 85 -13.05 -6.13 7.45
N MET A 86 -12.84 -4.95 6.87
CA MET A 86 -13.88 -4.28 6.09
C MET A 86 -14.20 -5.10 4.83
N ASN A 87 -15.46 -5.20 4.47
CA ASN A 87 -15.94 -6.00 3.34
C ASN A 87 -16.69 -5.15 2.29
N THR A 88 -17.04 -5.77 1.15
CA THR A 88 -17.70 -5.10 0.04
C THR A 88 -19.10 -4.60 0.39
N LYS A 89 -19.81 -5.19 1.35
CA LYS A 89 -21.13 -4.73 1.80
C LYS A 89 -20.99 -3.40 2.56
N GLU A 90 -19.98 -3.30 3.42
CA GLU A 90 -19.70 -2.08 4.19
C GLU A 90 -19.28 -0.93 3.26
N SER A 91 -18.43 -1.19 2.27
CA SER A 91 -18.05 -0.16 1.30
C SER A 91 -19.21 0.25 0.39
N ALA A 92 -20.09 -0.67 0.03
CA ALA A 92 -21.30 -0.36 -0.75
C ALA A 92 -22.24 0.60 -0.02
N ILE A 93 -22.37 0.48 1.31
CA ILE A 93 -23.14 1.43 2.12
C ILE A 93 -22.51 2.83 2.03
N LEU A 94 -21.17 2.91 2.16
CA LEU A 94 -20.47 4.20 2.06
C LEU A 94 -20.62 4.81 0.66
N MET A 95 -20.48 4.02 -0.39
CA MET A 95 -20.72 4.45 -1.77
C MET A 95 -22.14 5.01 -1.96
N GLY A 96 -23.14 4.27 -1.47
CA GLY A 96 -24.55 4.70 -1.54
C GLY A 96 -24.81 6.00 -0.80
N ASN A 97 -24.28 6.15 0.42
CA ASN A 97 -24.40 7.36 1.20
C ASN A 97 -23.75 8.58 0.54
N GLN A 98 -22.74 8.38 -0.28
CA GLN A 98 -22.03 9.42 -1.02
C GLN A 98 -22.54 9.58 -2.46
N GLY A 99 -23.52 8.78 -2.85
CA GLY A 99 -24.09 8.78 -4.20
C GLY A 99 -23.12 8.31 -5.30
N LEU A 100 -22.08 7.54 -4.94
CA LEU A 100 -21.18 6.89 -5.90
C LEU A 100 -21.80 5.61 -6.46
N ASN A 101 -21.45 5.28 -7.69
CA ASN A 101 -21.85 4.03 -8.31
C ASN A 101 -20.68 3.35 -9.06
N LEU A 102 -20.81 2.05 -9.31
CA LEU A 102 -19.74 1.28 -9.98
C LEU A 102 -19.49 1.71 -11.42
N GLY A 103 -20.47 2.33 -12.08
CA GLY A 103 -20.34 2.85 -13.45
C GLY A 103 -19.39 4.04 -13.55
N GLU A 104 -19.17 4.78 -12.45
CA GLU A 104 -18.24 5.92 -12.42
C GLU A 104 -16.76 5.49 -12.40
N LEU A 105 -16.47 4.24 -12.06
CA LEU A 105 -15.11 3.72 -12.00
C LEU A 105 -14.72 3.08 -13.33
N ASP A 106 -13.70 3.65 -13.97
CA ASP A 106 -13.03 3.08 -15.14
C ASP A 106 -11.66 2.53 -14.74
N VAL A 107 -11.39 1.26 -15.07
CA VAL A 107 -10.12 0.59 -14.81
C VAL A 107 -9.71 -0.26 -16.01
N PRO A 108 -8.42 -0.29 -16.38
CA PRO A 108 -7.93 -1.00 -17.56
C PRO A 108 -7.76 -2.51 -17.30
N VAL A 109 -8.87 -3.20 -17.04
CA VAL A 109 -8.92 -4.66 -16.79
C VAL A 109 -9.84 -5.31 -17.82
N ASP A 110 -9.32 -6.32 -18.51
CA ASP A 110 -10.09 -7.07 -19.49
C ASP A 110 -11.14 -7.94 -18.81
N GLY A 111 -12.39 -7.83 -19.28
CA GLY A 111 -13.51 -8.52 -18.66
C GLY A 111 -13.82 -8.06 -17.24
N VAL A 112 -13.54 -6.79 -16.91
CA VAL A 112 -13.79 -6.23 -15.58
C VAL A 112 -15.21 -6.50 -15.13
N THR A 113 -15.37 -7.03 -13.91
CA THR A 113 -16.66 -7.34 -13.31
C THR A 113 -17.06 -6.26 -12.29
N GLU A 114 -18.35 -6.20 -11.97
CA GLU A 114 -18.82 -5.35 -10.86
C GLU A 114 -18.19 -5.74 -9.53
N GLU A 115 -17.96 -7.04 -9.29
CA GLU A 115 -17.31 -7.51 -8.07
C GLU A 115 -15.88 -7.00 -7.95
N PHE A 116 -15.11 -7.00 -9.04
CA PHE A 116 -13.79 -6.36 -9.08
C PHE A 116 -13.84 -4.87 -8.69
N LYS A 117 -14.78 -4.13 -9.28
CA LYS A 117 -14.98 -2.71 -8.97
C LYS A 117 -15.39 -2.46 -7.52
N LYS A 118 -16.21 -3.35 -6.92
CA LYS A 118 -16.55 -3.31 -5.49
C LYS A 118 -15.30 -3.42 -4.62
N HIS A 119 -14.36 -4.30 -4.97
CA HIS A 119 -13.10 -4.44 -4.25
C HIS A 119 -12.19 -3.22 -4.41
N VAL A 120 -12.14 -2.58 -5.58
CA VAL A 120 -11.42 -1.30 -5.75
C VAL A 120 -11.95 -0.24 -4.78
N TYR A 121 -13.27 -0.05 -4.73
CA TYR A 121 -13.89 0.91 -3.79
C TYR A 121 -13.69 0.50 -2.33
N LEU A 122 -13.82 -0.80 -2.01
CA LEU A 122 -13.52 -1.32 -0.68
C LEU A 122 -12.11 -0.92 -0.24
N MET A 123 -11.10 -1.13 -1.09
CA MET A 123 -9.73 -0.79 -0.77
C MET A 123 -9.51 0.72 -0.56
N ARG A 124 -10.21 1.56 -1.28
CA ARG A 124 -10.17 3.01 -1.10
C ARG A 124 -10.82 3.45 0.22
N TYR A 125 -12.03 2.97 0.51
CA TYR A 125 -12.75 3.31 1.75
C TYR A 125 -12.10 2.74 2.99
N ARG A 126 -11.53 1.53 2.92
CA ARG A 126 -10.83 0.92 4.04
C ARG A 126 -9.76 1.82 4.65
N VAL A 127 -9.02 2.54 3.82
CA VAL A 127 -7.98 3.46 4.27
C VAL A 127 -8.56 4.79 4.74
N THR A 128 -9.49 5.34 3.97
CA THR A 128 -9.94 6.73 4.12
C THR A 128 -11.16 6.90 5.01
N SER A 129 -11.97 5.84 5.23
CA SER A 129 -13.16 5.95 6.06
C SER A 129 -12.83 5.98 7.56
N ARG A 130 -13.65 6.72 8.30
CA ARG A 130 -13.53 6.86 9.75
C ARG A 130 -14.21 5.71 10.49
N TYR A 131 -13.84 5.49 11.74
CA TYR A 131 -14.49 4.51 12.62
C TYR A 131 -16.00 4.77 12.75
N SER A 132 -16.42 6.02 12.78
CA SER A 132 -17.84 6.41 12.81
C SER A 132 -18.65 5.94 11.60
N TYR A 133 -17.98 5.59 10.50
CA TYR A 133 -18.59 5.01 9.29
C TYR A 133 -18.47 3.49 9.21
N GLY A 134 -18.25 2.81 10.35
CA GLY A 134 -18.21 1.35 10.44
C GLY A 134 -16.85 0.71 10.09
N ASN A 135 -15.80 1.49 9.90
CA ASN A 135 -14.46 0.93 9.68
C ASN A 135 -13.88 0.35 10.98
N ARG A 136 -14.15 -0.92 11.23
CA ARG A 136 -13.69 -1.66 12.40
C ARG A 136 -12.32 -2.32 12.22
N GLU A 137 -11.70 -2.17 11.06
CA GLU A 137 -10.38 -2.76 10.80
C GLU A 137 -9.26 -2.02 11.52
N ARG A 138 -9.46 -0.74 11.84
CA ARG A 138 -8.45 0.07 12.51
C ARG A 138 -8.42 -0.20 14.02
N ILE A 139 -7.29 -0.73 14.50
CA ILE A 139 -7.02 -0.97 15.92
C ILE A 139 -6.56 0.33 16.59
N TRP A 140 -5.63 1.05 15.95
CA TRP A 140 -5.08 2.31 16.43
C TRP A 140 -4.77 3.25 15.27
N GLY A 141 -4.95 4.54 15.47
CA GLY A 141 -4.66 5.53 14.45
C GLY A 141 -4.67 6.96 14.97
N LEU A 142 -4.12 7.85 14.19
CA LEU A 142 -4.29 9.28 14.34
C LEU A 142 -5.69 9.68 13.86
N ALA A 143 -6.25 10.70 14.50
CA ALA A 143 -7.59 11.16 14.14
C ALA A 143 -7.65 11.76 12.73
N ASP A 144 -6.67 12.59 12.39
CA ASP A 144 -6.57 13.30 11.13
C ASP A 144 -5.12 13.49 10.68
N ASP A 145 -4.86 13.37 9.38
CA ASP A 145 -3.57 13.66 8.75
C ASP A 145 -3.79 14.39 7.40
N GLY A 146 -4.01 15.69 7.46
CA GLY A 146 -4.28 16.52 6.27
C GLY A 146 -3.06 16.71 5.36
N GLY A 147 -1.84 16.62 5.89
CA GLY A 147 -0.61 16.76 5.11
C GLY A 147 -0.47 15.68 4.04
N VAL A 148 -0.84 14.46 4.37
CA VAL A 148 -0.81 13.32 3.45
C VAL A 148 -1.77 13.49 2.28
N VAL A 149 -2.97 14.01 2.53
CA VAL A 149 -3.96 14.26 1.47
C VAL A 149 -3.43 15.29 0.48
N MET A 150 -2.92 16.43 0.96
CA MET A 150 -2.34 17.47 0.10
C MET A 150 -1.14 16.97 -0.71
N ALA A 151 -0.27 16.17 -0.11
CA ALA A 151 0.86 15.58 -0.80
C ALA A 151 0.45 14.52 -1.83
N SER A 152 -0.69 13.84 -1.63
CA SER A 152 -1.22 12.84 -2.58
C SER A 152 -1.98 13.47 -3.75
N LEU A 153 -2.61 14.62 -3.57
CA LEU A 153 -3.36 15.28 -4.64
C LEU A 153 -2.42 15.74 -5.76
N PRO A 154 -2.81 15.57 -7.04
CA PRO A 154 -2.04 16.11 -8.15
C PRO A 154 -2.07 17.63 -8.19
N VAL A 155 -1.14 18.23 -8.91
CA VAL A 155 -1.26 19.62 -9.36
C VAL A 155 -2.41 19.72 -10.38
N HIS A 156 -2.94 20.91 -10.58
CA HIS A 156 -3.98 21.19 -11.58
C HIS A 156 -5.20 20.25 -11.53
N VAL A 157 -5.73 20.00 -10.35
CA VAL A 157 -6.91 19.12 -10.18
C VAL A 157 -8.13 19.71 -10.89
N VAL A 158 -8.44 21.00 -10.65
CA VAL A 158 -9.56 21.70 -11.28
C VAL A 158 -9.25 23.18 -11.43
N LYS A 159 -9.62 23.73 -12.58
CA LYS A 159 -9.55 25.17 -12.82
C LYS A 159 -10.85 25.82 -12.40
N VAL A 160 -10.76 26.82 -11.53
CA VAL A 160 -11.92 27.63 -11.13
C VAL A 160 -12.19 28.64 -12.27
N ASP A 161 -13.44 28.82 -12.65
CA ASP A 161 -13.83 29.75 -13.71
C ASP A 161 -13.32 31.16 -13.36
N GLY A 162 -12.47 31.72 -14.27
CA GLY A 162 -11.83 33.03 -14.08
C GLY A 162 -10.81 33.13 -12.95
N GLY A 163 -10.46 32.01 -12.32
CA GLY A 163 -9.55 31.95 -11.15
C GLY A 163 -8.37 30.99 -11.32
N PRO A 164 -7.60 30.78 -10.24
CA PRO A 164 -6.43 29.91 -10.24
C PRO A 164 -6.85 28.42 -10.27
N TRP A 165 -5.87 27.58 -10.57
CA TRP A 165 -5.98 26.13 -10.35
C TRP A 165 -6.08 25.80 -8.86
N ARG A 166 -6.96 24.87 -8.53
CA ARG A 166 -6.94 24.17 -7.24
C ARG A 166 -6.04 22.95 -7.39
N SER A 167 -4.96 22.94 -6.64
CA SER A 167 -3.87 21.97 -6.78
C SER A 167 -3.53 21.31 -5.46
N GLY A 168 -3.00 20.10 -5.52
CA GLY A 168 -2.18 19.50 -4.47
C GLY A 168 -0.70 19.65 -4.81
N TYR A 169 0.14 18.76 -4.25
CA TYR A 169 1.60 18.89 -4.37
C TYR A 169 2.23 17.78 -5.21
N SER A 170 1.48 16.80 -5.72
CA SER A 170 2.04 15.62 -6.43
C SER A 170 3.22 14.94 -5.69
N GLY A 171 3.29 15.10 -4.36
CA GLY A 171 4.47 14.76 -3.57
C GLY A 171 4.65 13.27 -3.28
N TYR A 172 3.61 12.44 -3.46
CA TYR A 172 3.72 10.99 -3.33
C TYR A 172 3.82 10.34 -4.70
N SER A 173 5.05 10.15 -5.15
CA SER A 173 5.40 9.49 -6.41
C SER A 173 5.97 8.09 -6.14
N PRO A 174 5.17 7.02 -6.25
CA PRO A 174 5.63 5.65 -6.07
C PRO A 174 6.74 5.27 -7.03
N LEU A 175 7.76 4.57 -6.54
CA LEU A 175 8.82 4.03 -7.38
C LEU A 175 8.30 2.87 -8.23
N LEU A 176 8.83 2.70 -9.44
CA LEU A 176 8.50 1.60 -10.34
C LEU A 176 8.68 0.22 -9.68
N ASN A 177 9.73 0.06 -8.90
CA ASN A 177 9.96 -1.16 -8.10
C ASN A 177 8.83 -1.48 -7.10
N SER A 178 8.11 -0.47 -6.63
CA SER A 178 6.92 -0.67 -5.79
C SER A 178 5.71 -1.05 -6.62
N VAL A 179 5.57 -0.47 -7.81
CA VAL A 179 4.51 -0.77 -8.78
C VAL A 179 4.54 -2.24 -9.21
N GLU A 180 5.74 -2.78 -9.49
CA GLU A 180 5.95 -4.16 -9.89
C GLU A 180 5.58 -5.19 -8.81
N ARG A 181 5.49 -4.79 -7.54
CA ARG A 181 5.12 -5.69 -6.43
C ARG A 181 3.63 -5.92 -6.27
N PHE A 182 2.78 -5.05 -6.81
CA PHE A 182 1.35 -5.30 -6.84
C PHE A 182 1.06 -6.48 -7.77
N TYR A 183 0.05 -7.26 -7.44
CA TYR A 183 -0.25 -8.48 -8.19
C TYR A 183 -1.00 -8.18 -9.50
N THR A 184 -1.03 -9.17 -10.37
CA THR A 184 -2.00 -9.25 -11.47
C THR A 184 -3.41 -9.52 -10.92
N LYS A 185 -4.43 -9.42 -11.74
CA LYS A 185 -5.81 -9.77 -11.37
C LYS A 185 -5.96 -11.23 -10.96
N GLU A 186 -5.05 -12.10 -11.45
CA GLU A 186 -5.00 -13.52 -11.09
C GLU A 186 -4.21 -13.79 -9.78
N GLY A 187 -3.77 -12.73 -9.09
CA GLY A 187 -3.12 -12.85 -7.78
C GLY A 187 -1.65 -13.29 -7.81
N GLU A 188 -1.00 -13.27 -8.95
CA GLU A 188 0.43 -13.57 -9.11
C GLU A 188 1.25 -12.29 -9.28
N LEU A 189 2.53 -12.34 -8.91
CA LEU A 189 3.45 -11.25 -9.27
C LEU A 189 3.57 -11.14 -10.79
N PRO A 190 3.62 -9.92 -11.38
CA PRO A 190 3.69 -9.74 -12.82
C PRO A 190 4.76 -10.58 -13.51
N ARG A 191 5.96 -10.70 -12.91
CA ARG A 191 7.07 -11.48 -13.45
C ARG A 191 6.80 -12.99 -13.43
N ILE A 192 6.16 -13.50 -12.38
CA ILE A 192 5.75 -14.91 -12.31
C ILE A 192 4.67 -15.18 -13.36
N ALA A 193 3.67 -14.31 -13.45
CA ALA A 193 2.59 -14.44 -14.42
C ALA A 193 3.07 -14.32 -15.88
N ALA A 194 4.04 -13.44 -16.16
CA ALA A 194 4.67 -13.32 -17.47
C ALA A 194 5.38 -14.62 -17.86
N ASN A 195 6.18 -15.21 -16.97
CA ASN A 195 6.84 -16.48 -17.20
C ASN A 195 5.88 -17.65 -17.46
N LYS A 196 4.64 -17.55 -16.94
CA LYS A 196 3.57 -18.54 -17.20
C LYS A 196 2.70 -18.20 -18.42
N GLY A 197 2.92 -17.06 -19.07
CA GLY A 197 2.13 -16.59 -20.21
C GLY A 197 0.73 -16.09 -19.84
N THR A 198 0.47 -15.78 -18.56
CA THR A 198 -0.81 -15.25 -18.05
C THR A 198 -0.80 -13.73 -17.89
N PHE A 199 0.33 -13.09 -18.14
CA PHE A 199 0.51 -11.65 -18.16
C PHE A 199 1.44 -11.25 -19.32
N ALA A 200 1.52 -9.97 -19.64
CA ALA A 200 2.43 -9.46 -20.67
C ALA A 200 3.89 -9.84 -20.37
N GLU A 201 4.65 -10.19 -21.39
CA GLU A 201 6.09 -10.47 -21.28
C GLU A 201 6.85 -9.24 -20.74
N GLU A 202 7.89 -9.47 -19.94
CA GLU A 202 8.59 -8.41 -19.20
C GLU A 202 9.19 -7.34 -20.12
N ASP A 203 9.71 -7.73 -21.25
CA ASP A 203 10.29 -6.82 -22.26
C ASP A 203 9.24 -5.93 -22.95
N SER A 204 7.96 -6.34 -22.93
CA SER A 204 6.84 -5.58 -23.50
C SER A 204 6.07 -4.73 -22.48
N TRP A 205 6.42 -4.73 -21.20
CA TRP A 205 5.65 -4.05 -20.15
C TRP A 205 5.43 -2.57 -20.40
N TYR A 206 6.38 -1.92 -21.02
CA TYR A 206 6.38 -0.47 -21.26
C TYR A 206 5.82 -0.08 -22.63
N GLU A 207 5.39 -1.05 -23.42
CA GLU A 207 4.69 -0.80 -24.66
C GLU A 207 3.23 -0.40 -24.43
N SER A 208 2.65 0.29 -25.40
CA SER A 208 1.22 0.62 -25.41
C SER A 208 0.35 -0.65 -25.31
N ALA A 209 -0.65 -0.60 -24.46
CA ALA A 209 -1.67 -1.64 -24.38
C ALA A 209 -2.75 -1.54 -25.48
N GLY A 210 -2.68 -0.52 -26.35
CA GLY A 210 -3.61 -0.34 -27.48
C GLY A 210 -5.06 -0.03 -27.06
N ARG A 211 -5.27 0.53 -25.87
CA ARG A 211 -6.62 0.88 -25.39
C ARG A 211 -7.09 2.21 -25.99
N SER A 212 -8.35 2.24 -26.41
CA SER A 212 -8.93 3.35 -27.20
C SER A 212 -9.06 4.69 -26.46
N ASN A 213 -8.97 4.70 -25.12
CA ASN A 213 -9.28 5.89 -24.33
C ASN A 213 -8.07 6.59 -23.73
N ALA A 214 -6.90 5.95 -23.68
CA ALA A 214 -5.63 6.52 -23.24
C ALA A 214 -4.49 5.56 -23.58
N ASP A 215 -3.32 6.12 -23.87
CA ASP A 215 -2.08 5.35 -24.00
C ASP A 215 -1.63 4.88 -22.63
N ILE A 216 -2.02 3.67 -22.27
CA ILE A 216 -1.64 2.99 -21.03
C ILE A 216 -0.66 1.90 -21.36
N ILE A 217 0.43 1.80 -20.60
CA ILE A 217 1.39 0.70 -20.77
C ILE A 217 0.82 -0.65 -20.31
N LYS A 218 1.29 -1.73 -20.91
CA LYS A 218 0.83 -3.09 -20.59
C LYS A 218 1.01 -3.45 -19.11
N LEU A 219 2.08 -2.97 -18.46
CA LEU A 219 2.31 -3.18 -17.02
C LEU A 219 1.16 -2.67 -16.15
N ASN A 220 0.41 -1.67 -16.59
CA ASN A 220 -0.67 -1.04 -15.83
C ASN A 220 -2.05 -1.65 -16.10
N THR A 221 -2.15 -2.65 -16.98
CA THR A 221 -3.39 -3.35 -17.30
C THR A 221 -3.49 -4.68 -16.53
N ASN A 222 -4.71 -5.17 -16.34
CA ASN A 222 -4.97 -6.48 -15.73
C ASN A 222 -4.29 -6.70 -14.37
N ARG A 223 -4.27 -5.64 -13.55
CA ARG A 223 -3.71 -5.68 -12.19
C ARG A 223 -4.82 -5.89 -11.15
N GLU A 224 -4.43 -6.17 -9.92
CA GLU A 224 -5.33 -6.39 -8.79
C GLU A 224 -6.12 -5.15 -8.36
N PRO A 225 -7.21 -5.28 -7.56
CA PRO A 225 -8.02 -4.15 -7.12
C PRO A 225 -7.23 -3.09 -6.33
N ARG A 226 -6.25 -3.48 -5.49
CA ARG A 226 -5.43 -2.52 -4.72
C ARG A 226 -4.55 -1.66 -5.61
N PHE A 227 -4.11 -2.19 -6.75
CA PHE A 227 -3.36 -1.41 -7.72
C PHE A 227 -4.17 -0.18 -8.16
N TYR A 228 -5.38 -0.40 -8.65
CA TYR A 228 -6.25 0.69 -9.10
C TYR A 228 -6.86 1.52 -7.97
N ALA A 229 -6.90 0.97 -6.76
CA ALA A 229 -7.36 1.71 -5.59
C ALA A 229 -6.33 2.72 -5.07
N TRP A 230 -5.05 2.40 -5.18
CA TRP A 230 -3.99 3.13 -4.47
C TRP A 230 -2.95 3.79 -5.35
N LEU A 231 -2.74 3.27 -6.56
CA LEU A 231 -1.83 3.84 -7.54
C LEU A 231 -2.59 4.51 -8.67
N SER A 232 -1.96 5.51 -9.26
CA SER A 232 -2.43 6.17 -10.46
C SER A 232 -1.25 6.46 -11.37
N PHE A 233 -1.48 6.51 -12.68
CA PHE A 233 -0.47 6.59 -13.72
C PHE A 233 -1.00 7.45 -14.88
N ASP A 234 -0.18 7.75 -15.87
CA ASP A 234 -0.59 8.50 -17.04
C ASP A 234 -1.75 7.81 -17.76
N GLY A 235 -2.82 8.55 -18.05
CA GLY A 235 -4.06 8.02 -18.64
C GLY A 235 -5.02 7.35 -17.67
N ASP A 236 -4.69 7.23 -16.37
CA ASP A 236 -5.58 6.62 -15.36
C ASP A 236 -6.63 7.61 -14.83
N GLN A 237 -7.80 7.10 -14.51
CA GLN A 237 -8.81 7.82 -13.75
C GLN A 237 -8.38 7.96 -12.27
N TYR A 238 -7.94 9.17 -11.91
CA TYR A 238 -7.46 9.41 -10.54
C TYR A 238 -8.57 9.28 -9.49
N SER A 239 -9.72 9.87 -9.73
CA SER A 239 -10.90 9.76 -8.87
C SER A 239 -12.16 10.11 -9.64
N PRO A 240 -13.32 9.45 -9.38
CA PRO A 240 -14.53 9.65 -10.18
C PRO A 240 -15.15 11.04 -10.04
N ARG A 241 -14.90 11.76 -8.94
CA ARG A 241 -15.56 13.05 -8.65
C ARG A 241 -14.65 14.22 -8.30
N ILE A 242 -13.36 14.03 -8.36
CA ILE A 242 -12.40 14.98 -7.78
C ILE A 242 -12.40 16.35 -8.46
N SER A 243 -12.61 16.38 -9.77
CA SER A 243 -12.53 17.60 -10.57
C SER A 243 -13.92 18.24 -10.77
N GLY A 244 -14.44 18.92 -9.73
CA GLY A 244 -15.74 19.57 -9.80
C GLY A 244 -16.92 18.58 -9.98
N GLY A 245 -16.81 17.40 -9.38
CA GLY A 245 -17.81 16.34 -9.50
C GLY A 245 -17.66 15.48 -10.75
N LYS A 246 -16.55 15.63 -11.48
CA LYS A 246 -16.21 14.86 -12.68
C LYS A 246 -14.95 14.04 -12.47
N PRO A 247 -14.74 12.97 -13.25
CA PRO A 247 -13.48 12.25 -13.26
C PRO A 247 -12.31 13.15 -13.67
N LEU A 248 -11.15 12.92 -13.08
CA LEU A 248 -9.87 13.45 -13.53
C LEU A 248 -9.06 12.30 -14.15
N VAL A 249 -8.81 12.39 -15.43
CA VAL A 249 -7.83 11.54 -16.13
C VAL A 249 -6.48 12.23 -16.02
N LEU A 250 -5.46 11.55 -15.45
CA LEU A 250 -4.14 12.12 -15.30
C LEU A 250 -3.42 12.24 -16.63
N ASN A 251 -2.75 13.36 -16.80
CA ASN A 251 -1.79 13.57 -17.87
C ASN A 251 -0.46 14.05 -17.27
N LEU A 252 0.46 13.08 -17.07
CA LEU A 252 1.72 13.25 -16.35
C LEU A 252 2.90 13.61 -17.25
N LYS A 253 2.69 13.71 -18.55
CA LYS A 253 3.73 14.06 -19.52
C LYS A 253 4.24 15.47 -19.30
N LYS A 254 5.52 15.71 -19.62
CA LYS A 254 6.15 17.03 -19.52
C LYS A 254 5.35 18.08 -20.30
N GLY A 255 5.06 19.19 -19.65
CA GLY A 255 4.27 20.29 -20.22
C GLY A 255 2.76 20.11 -20.17
N GLU A 256 2.29 18.92 -19.81
CA GLU A 256 0.86 18.62 -19.67
C GLU A 256 0.32 19.02 -18.29
N ALA A 257 -1.00 18.87 -18.10
CA ALA A 257 -1.70 19.45 -16.95
C ALA A 257 -1.18 19.01 -15.58
N GLN A 258 -0.80 17.75 -15.39
CA GLN A 258 -0.25 17.22 -14.14
C GLN A 258 1.24 16.86 -14.25
N GLY A 259 1.85 17.07 -15.43
CA GLY A 259 3.25 16.84 -15.68
C GLY A 259 4.16 17.96 -15.18
N TRP A 260 5.46 17.78 -15.34
CA TRP A 260 6.43 18.79 -14.98
C TRP A 260 6.32 20.02 -15.89
N ASN A 261 6.13 21.18 -15.27
CA ASN A 261 6.14 22.47 -15.94
C ASN A 261 7.03 23.42 -15.18
N ARG A 262 8.20 23.71 -15.75
CA ARG A 262 9.24 24.52 -15.12
C ARG A 262 8.82 25.96 -14.80
N THR A 263 7.87 26.51 -15.53
CA THR A 263 7.43 27.89 -15.35
C THR A 263 6.34 28.05 -14.30
N GLU A 264 5.47 27.04 -14.15
CA GLU A 264 4.35 27.09 -13.22
C GLU A 264 4.61 26.32 -11.92
N PHE A 265 5.21 25.11 -12.03
CA PHE A 265 5.46 24.20 -10.90
C PHE A 265 6.86 23.57 -10.99
N ALA A 266 7.88 24.34 -10.72
CA ALA A 266 9.26 23.84 -10.74
C ALA A 266 9.52 22.75 -9.66
N ARG A 267 8.65 22.63 -8.68
CA ARG A 267 8.81 21.75 -7.51
C ARG A 267 7.74 20.67 -7.40
N ASP A 268 6.48 21.05 -7.56
CA ASP A 268 5.33 20.22 -7.22
C ASP A 268 4.85 19.44 -8.46
N HIS A 269 5.47 18.30 -8.75
CA HIS A 269 5.15 17.44 -9.89
C HIS A 269 5.45 15.97 -9.58
N CYS A 270 4.89 15.07 -10.38
CA CYS A 270 5.17 13.65 -10.31
C CYS A 270 6.52 13.35 -10.99
N VAL A 271 7.46 12.76 -10.25
CA VAL A 271 8.82 12.46 -10.75
C VAL A 271 9.01 11.02 -11.24
N THR A 272 8.04 10.12 -11.02
CA THR A 272 8.19 8.69 -11.33
C THR A 272 7.22 8.17 -12.36
N GLY A 273 6.31 9.00 -12.88
CA GLY A 273 5.21 8.55 -13.73
C GLY A 273 4.06 7.85 -12.99
N TYR A 274 4.13 7.78 -11.66
CA TYR A 274 3.09 7.21 -10.81
C TYR A 274 2.75 8.13 -9.66
N MET A 275 1.47 8.17 -9.29
CA MET A 275 0.97 8.91 -8.14
C MET A 275 0.27 8.00 -7.14
N SER A 276 0.28 8.36 -5.86
CA SER A 276 -0.53 7.71 -4.85
C SER A 276 -1.91 8.35 -4.76
N LYS A 277 -2.97 7.55 -4.86
CA LYS A 277 -4.34 7.94 -4.51
C LYS A 277 -4.89 7.19 -3.30
N LYS A 278 -4.04 6.43 -2.60
CA LYS A 278 -4.42 5.62 -1.43
C LYS A 278 -5.13 6.43 -0.34
N PHE A 279 -4.71 7.68 -0.16
CA PHE A 279 -5.19 8.54 0.92
C PHE A 279 -6.28 9.52 0.48
N ILE A 280 -6.77 9.39 -0.75
CA ILE A 280 -7.81 10.24 -1.30
C ILE A 280 -9.14 9.52 -1.23
N GLN A 281 -10.12 10.14 -0.56
CA GLN A 281 -11.48 9.62 -0.53
C GLN A 281 -12.05 9.54 -1.95
N PRO A 282 -12.76 8.45 -2.31
CA PRO A 282 -13.27 8.28 -3.67
C PRO A 282 -14.34 9.30 -4.05
N ASP A 283 -15.04 9.85 -3.07
CA ASP A 283 -16.10 10.85 -3.20
C ASP A 283 -15.60 12.30 -3.04
N LEU A 284 -14.29 12.51 -2.85
CA LEU A 284 -13.74 13.85 -2.71
C LEU A 284 -14.03 14.69 -3.97
N ASN A 285 -14.71 15.81 -3.78
CA ASN A 285 -14.96 16.81 -4.78
C ASN A 285 -14.14 18.08 -4.51
N TRP A 286 -12.94 18.13 -5.07
CA TRP A 286 -12.00 19.22 -4.85
C TRP A 286 -12.45 20.53 -5.49
N GLY A 287 -13.34 20.46 -6.49
CA GLY A 287 -13.90 21.62 -7.16
C GLY A 287 -14.92 22.40 -6.35
N THR A 288 -15.81 21.70 -5.63
CA THR A 288 -16.92 22.33 -4.89
C THR A 288 -16.69 22.36 -3.38
N ASN A 289 -16.13 21.31 -2.84
CA ASN A 289 -15.99 21.12 -1.39
C ASN A 289 -14.53 21.28 -0.93
N TRP A 290 -13.94 22.39 -1.24
CA TRP A 290 -12.56 22.68 -0.85
C TRP A 290 -12.49 23.15 0.61
N SER A 291 -12.85 22.29 1.56
CA SER A 291 -12.76 22.56 2.99
C SER A 291 -11.55 21.87 3.64
N ASN A 292 -11.13 22.37 4.80
CA ASN A 292 -10.05 21.72 5.55
C ASN A 292 -10.46 20.33 6.08
N ASN A 293 -11.76 20.10 6.31
CA ASN A 293 -12.25 18.82 6.80
C ASN A 293 -12.15 17.69 5.75
N GLU A 294 -12.13 18.04 4.46
CA GLU A 294 -11.98 17.08 3.35
C GLU A 294 -10.52 16.83 3.00
N LYS A 295 -9.61 17.61 3.57
CA LYS A 295 -8.16 17.46 3.40
C LYS A 295 -7.53 16.51 4.39
N SER A 296 -8.31 15.89 5.27
CA SER A 296 -7.79 15.00 6.30
C SER A 296 -8.33 13.60 6.17
N TYR A 297 -7.51 12.63 6.53
CA TYR A 297 -7.91 11.24 6.65
C TYR A 297 -7.38 10.66 7.96
N PRO A 298 -8.07 9.69 8.55
CA PRO A 298 -7.58 9.05 9.75
C PRO A 298 -6.46 8.06 9.42
N ARG A 299 -5.23 8.40 9.79
CA ARG A 299 -4.05 7.58 9.50
C ARG A 299 -3.98 6.34 10.39
N PRO A 300 -3.96 5.12 9.84
CA PRO A 300 -3.78 3.91 10.63
C PRO A 300 -2.34 3.81 11.16
N LEU A 301 -2.19 3.53 12.46
CA LEU A 301 -0.94 3.14 13.10
C LEU A 301 -0.87 1.63 13.31
N PHE A 302 -2.02 1.01 13.48
CA PHE A 302 -2.19 -0.43 13.58
C PHE A 302 -3.58 -0.84 13.09
N ARG A 303 -3.66 -1.90 12.31
CA ARG A 303 -4.92 -2.45 11.83
C ARG A 303 -4.90 -3.97 11.75
N LEU A 304 -6.09 -4.57 11.69
CA LEU A 304 -6.29 -6.00 11.83
C LEU A 304 -5.52 -6.84 10.81
N ALA A 305 -5.46 -6.40 9.55
CA ALA A 305 -4.70 -7.11 8.51
C ALA A 305 -3.21 -7.31 8.87
N GLU A 306 -2.61 -6.39 9.63
CA GLU A 306 -1.23 -6.57 10.11
C GLU A 306 -1.10 -7.75 11.07
N LEU A 307 -2.11 -8.01 11.91
CA LEU A 307 -2.10 -9.16 12.81
C LEU A 307 -2.20 -10.47 12.04
N TYR A 308 -3.09 -10.56 11.05
CA TYR A 308 -3.17 -11.73 10.16
C TYR A 308 -1.83 -12.04 9.50
N LEU A 309 -1.21 -11.03 8.88
CA LEU A 309 0.10 -11.18 8.21
C LEU A 309 1.23 -11.47 9.21
N SER A 310 1.13 -11.00 10.45
CA SER A 310 2.12 -11.31 11.50
C SER A 310 2.01 -12.76 11.96
N VAL A 311 0.79 -13.31 12.08
CA VAL A 311 0.60 -14.75 12.36
C VAL A 311 1.14 -15.59 11.21
N ALA A 312 0.82 -15.23 9.96
CA ALA A 312 1.33 -15.93 8.78
C ALA A 312 2.87 -15.95 8.75
N GLU A 313 3.52 -14.83 9.03
CA GLU A 313 4.98 -14.72 9.06
C GLU A 313 5.61 -15.61 10.14
N CYS A 314 5.04 -15.62 11.36
CA CYS A 314 5.51 -16.49 12.43
C CYS A 314 5.39 -17.96 12.06
N LEU A 315 4.26 -18.37 11.45
CA LEU A 315 4.03 -19.75 11.02
C LEU A 315 5.01 -20.17 9.92
N ALA A 316 5.26 -19.32 8.93
CA ALA A 316 6.23 -19.60 7.87
C ALA A 316 7.66 -19.70 8.43
N ALA A 317 8.02 -18.86 9.41
CA ALA A 317 9.34 -18.92 10.08
C ALA A 317 9.54 -20.18 10.93
N LEU A 318 8.44 -20.80 11.37
CA LEU A 318 8.41 -22.06 12.11
C LEU A 318 8.24 -23.30 11.22
N ASP A 319 8.45 -23.15 9.90
CA ASP A 319 8.30 -24.22 8.91
C ASP A 319 6.89 -24.84 8.87
N ARG A 320 5.86 -23.98 9.02
CA ARG A 320 4.44 -24.33 8.95
C ARG A 320 3.73 -23.61 7.80
N PRO A 321 4.21 -23.76 6.54
CA PRO A 321 3.74 -22.96 5.41
C PRO A 321 2.25 -23.12 5.10
N LYS A 322 1.70 -24.34 5.21
CA LYS A 322 0.26 -24.60 4.95
C LYS A 322 -0.64 -23.83 5.92
N GLU A 323 -0.27 -23.78 7.19
CA GLU A 323 -1.04 -23.01 8.18
C GLU A 323 -0.86 -21.50 7.94
N ALA A 324 0.32 -21.08 7.51
CA ALA A 324 0.58 -19.69 7.18
C ALA A 324 -0.32 -19.18 6.06
N LEU A 325 -0.57 -20.00 5.03
CA LEU A 325 -1.47 -19.67 3.91
C LEU A 325 -2.89 -19.37 4.38
N THR A 326 -3.40 -20.04 5.42
CA THR A 326 -4.74 -19.78 5.95
C THR A 326 -4.91 -18.32 6.40
N TYR A 327 -3.90 -17.76 7.05
CA TYR A 327 -3.93 -16.37 7.52
C TYR A 327 -3.60 -15.37 6.40
N LEU A 328 -2.69 -15.72 5.49
CA LEU A 328 -2.37 -14.93 4.31
C LEU A 328 -3.60 -14.73 3.42
N ASN A 329 -4.31 -15.82 3.13
CA ASN A 329 -5.41 -15.85 2.18
C ASN A 329 -6.64 -15.07 2.66
N VAL A 330 -6.87 -14.96 3.97
CA VAL A 330 -7.92 -14.07 4.52
C VAL A 330 -7.72 -12.61 4.05
N VAL A 331 -6.47 -12.13 4.03
CA VAL A 331 -6.16 -10.77 3.57
C VAL A 331 -6.32 -10.64 2.05
N ARG A 332 -5.94 -11.68 1.31
CA ARG A 332 -6.03 -11.74 -0.15
C ARG A 332 -7.48 -11.82 -0.63
N GLU A 333 -8.29 -12.69 -0.02
CA GLU A 333 -9.73 -12.79 -0.29
C GLU A 333 -10.43 -11.43 -0.10
N ARG A 334 -10.15 -10.76 1.04
CA ARG A 334 -10.66 -9.41 1.30
C ARG A 334 -10.20 -8.41 0.23
N ALA A 335 -8.99 -8.53 -0.29
CA ALA A 335 -8.48 -7.67 -1.37
C ALA A 335 -9.10 -7.98 -2.74
N GLY A 336 -9.83 -9.08 -2.87
CA GLY A 336 -10.47 -9.50 -4.12
C GLY A 336 -9.51 -10.17 -5.09
N ILE A 337 -8.50 -10.88 -4.59
CA ILE A 337 -7.54 -11.65 -5.39
C ILE A 337 -7.55 -13.13 -4.97
N PRO A 338 -7.21 -14.04 -5.90
CA PRO A 338 -7.12 -15.46 -5.60
C PRO A 338 -6.16 -15.79 -4.48
N ASP A 339 -6.43 -16.91 -3.80
CA ASP A 339 -5.58 -17.48 -2.77
C ASP A 339 -4.21 -17.89 -3.31
N VAL A 340 -3.18 -17.81 -2.48
CA VAL A 340 -1.93 -18.54 -2.70
C VAL A 340 -2.18 -20.02 -2.36
N THR A 341 -1.97 -20.89 -3.32
CA THR A 341 -2.11 -22.34 -3.16
C THR A 341 -0.79 -23.00 -2.78
N GLU A 342 -0.84 -24.25 -2.31
CA GLU A 342 0.38 -25.03 -2.05
C GLU A 342 1.23 -25.21 -3.32
N GLU A 343 0.62 -25.30 -4.49
CA GLU A 343 1.31 -25.43 -5.77
C GLU A 343 2.15 -24.17 -6.07
N MET A 344 1.62 -22.98 -5.78
CA MET A 344 2.33 -21.72 -5.97
C MET A 344 3.56 -21.55 -5.07
N LEU A 345 3.72 -22.39 -4.05
CA LEU A 345 4.95 -22.41 -3.24
C LEU A 345 6.16 -22.95 -4.00
N ASN A 346 5.94 -23.60 -5.14
CA ASN A 346 7.03 -23.98 -6.06
C ASN A 346 7.60 -22.77 -6.83
N ASP A 347 6.79 -21.74 -7.06
CA ASP A 347 7.21 -20.50 -7.74
C ASP A 347 7.94 -19.57 -6.78
N MET A 348 7.46 -19.49 -5.54
CA MET A 348 8.02 -18.61 -4.52
C MET A 348 7.72 -19.15 -3.12
N PRO A 349 8.72 -19.19 -2.19
CA PRO A 349 8.50 -19.66 -0.82
C PRO A 349 7.38 -18.91 -0.09
N ALA A 350 6.69 -19.57 0.84
CA ALA A 350 5.60 -18.99 1.63
C ALA A 350 6.01 -17.67 2.33
N MET A 351 7.23 -17.61 2.88
CA MET A 351 7.75 -16.39 3.52
C MET A 351 7.80 -15.22 2.55
N ASP A 352 8.16 -15.43 1.29
CA ASP A 352 8.28 -14.36 0.30
C ASP A 352 6.90 -13.89 -0.20
N TRP A 353 5.93 -14.82 -0.33
CA TRP A 353 4.52 -14.46 -0.55
C TRP A 353 3.99 -13.57 0.58
N ILE A 354 4.25 -13.94 1.84
CA ILE A 354 3.81 -13.19 3.02
C ILE A 354 4.49 -11.81 3.08
N ARG A 355 5.79 -11.75 2.82
CA ARG A 355 6.55 -10.48 2.79
C ARG A 355 6.07 -9.55 1.68
N ASN A 356 5.72 -10.10 0.51
CA ASN A 356 5.16 -9.31 -0.57
C ASN A 356 3.74 -8.86 -0.27
N GLU A 357 2.89 -9.75 0.25
CA GLU A 357 1.54 -9.39 0.68
C GLU A 357 1.57 -8.28 1.75
N ARG A 358 2.46 -8.40 2.72
CA ARG A 358 2.69 -7.37 3.74
C ARG A 358 3.14 -6.05 3.13
N PHE A 359 4.01 -6.09 2.12
CA PHE A 359 4.41 -4.89 1.39
C PHE A 359 3.23 -4.22 0.70
N VAL A 360 2.44 -4.96 -0.07
CA VAL A 360 1.31 -4.41 -0.84
C VAL A 360 0.21 -3.93 0.10
N GLU A 361 -0.22 -4.77 1.03
CA GLU A 361 -1.33 -4.48 1.92
C GLU A 361 -1.07 -3.26 2.81
N LEU A 362 0.14 -3.13 3.33
CA LEU A 362 0.56 -2.05 4.22
C LEU A 362 1.33 -0.93 3.50
N TRP A 363 1.29 -0.93 2.15
CA TRP A 363 1.98 0.06 1.35
C TRP A 363 1.60 1.50 1.76
N GLY A 364 2.63 2.38 1.92
CA GLY A 364 2.41 3.77 2.34
C GLY A 364 2.06 3.99 3.82
N GLU A 365 1.98 2.92 4.65
CA GLU A 365 1.62 3.02 6.08
C GLU A 365 2.85 3.11 7.02
N GLY A 366 4.06 3.29 6.47
CA GLY A 366 5.29 3.53 7.23
C GLY A 366 6.01 2.28 7.74
N LEU A 367 5.52 1.07 7.41
CA LEU A 367 6.08 -0.18 7.95
C LEU A 367 7.29 -0.70 7.14
N ARG A 368 7.37 -0.43 5.83
CA ARG A 368 8.41 -0.96 4.95
C ARG A 368 9.83 -0.69 5.43
N TYR A 369 10.10 0.49 5.99
CA TYR A 369 11.40 0.85 6.52
C TYR A 369 11.87 -0.09 7.63
N TYR A 370 10.97 -0.44 8.53
CA TYR A 370 11.26 -1.34 9.65
C TYR A 370 11.30 -2.80 9.19
N ASP A 371 10.39 -3.21 8.31
CA ASP A 371 10.32 -4.56 7.76
C ASP A 371 11.59 -4.90 6.97
N ALA A 372 12.06 -4.01 6.09
CA ALA A 372 13.27 -4.24 5.34
C ALA A 372 14.52 -4.41 6.25
N ARG A 373 14.59 -3.67 7.36
CA ARG A 373 15.68 -3.80 8.33
C ARG A 373 15.60 -5.09 9.11
N ARG A 374 14.44 -5.42 9.68
CA ARG A 374 14.29 -6.62 10.48
C ARG A 374 14.45 -7.91 9.69
N TRP A 375 14.17 -7.87 8.38
CA TRP A 375 14.41 -8.98 7.44
C TRP A 375 15.83 -8.98 6.86
N MET A 376 16.68 -8.03 7.21
CA MET A 376 18.05 -7.87 6.71
C MET A 376 18.19 -7.64 5.20
N ILE A 377 17.11 -7.16 4.54
CA ILE A 377 17.09 -6.84 3.10
C ILE A 377 17.23 -5.34 2.80
N ALA A 378 17.44 -4.51 3.82
CA ALA A 378 17.57 -3.06 3.66
C ALA A 378 18.73 -2.64 2.72
N PRO A 379 19.91 -3.28 2.73
CA PRO A 379 20.99 -2.96 1.80
C PRO A 379 20.61 -3.14 0.33
N GLU A 380 19.76 -4.11 0.03
CA GLU A 380 19.29 -4.39 -1.34
C GLU A 380 18.19 -3.40 -1.77
N VAL A 381 17.18 -3.23 -0.93
CA VAL A 381 15.98 -2.47 -1.31
C VAL A 381 16.16 -0.94 -1.22
N PHE A 382 17.19 -0.49 -0.50
CA PHE A 382 17.52 0.94 -0.36
C PHE A 382 18.85 1.32 -1.02
N ALA A 383 19.46 0.43 -1.79
CA ALA A 383 20.70 0.70 -2.50
C ALA A 383 20.55 1.88 -3.48
N ALA A 384 21.67 2.52 -3.80
CA ALA A 384 21.72 3.47 -4.90
C ALA A 384 21.44 2.72 -6.23
N GLY A 385 20.73 3.36 -7.15
CA GLY A 385 20.41 2.81 -8.47
C GLY A 385 19.20 1.88 -8.54
N VAL A 386 18.58 1.52 -7.39
CA VAL A 386 17.33 0.74 -7.39
C VAL A 386 16.06 1.60 -7.44
N ARG A 387 16.20 2.93 -7.36
CA ARG A 387 15.07 3.86 -7.39
C ARG A 387 14.77 4.21 -8.83
N LYS A 388 13.77 3.53 -9.40
CA LYS A 388 13.37 3.71 -10.80
C LYS A 388 12.00 4.38 -10.90
N GLY A 389 11.82 5.14 -11.97
CA GLY A 389 10.56 5.71 -12.44
C GLY A 389 10.48 5.62 -13.97
N LEU A 390 9.39 6.14 -14.54
CA LEU A 390 9.24 6.30 -15.98
C LEU A 390 9.83 7.66 -16.40
N ASN A 391 10.29 7.76 -17.64
CA ASN A 391 10.99 8.95 -18.18
C ASN A 391 10.02 10.06 -18.62
N MET A 392 9.11 10.48 -17.75
CA MET A 392 8.05 11.44 -18.08
C MET A 392 8.53 12.89 -18.31
N GLU A 393 9.79 13.22 -17.98
CA GLU A 393 10.26 14.61 -17.88
C GLU A 393 11.39 14.98 -18.84
N GLN A 394 12.10 14.02 -19.41
CA GLN A 394 13.44 14.27 -19.95
C GLN A 394 13.50 14.55 -21.44
N VAL A 395 12.46 14.31 -22.22
CA VAL A 395 12.52 14.39 -23.68
C VAL A 395 11.64 15.53 -24.20
N GLU A 396 12.13 16.28 -25.19
CA GLU A 396 11.33 17.22 -25.96
C GLU A 396 10.57 16.45 -27.05
N GLU A 397 9.25 16.62 -27.13
CA GLU A 397 8.35 15.91 -28.06
C GLU A 397 8.58 14.38 -28.06
N PRO A 398 8.50 13.71 -26.90
CA PRO A 398 8.85 12.30 -26.78
C PRO A 398 7.80 11.41 -27.45
N THR A 399 8.26 10.28 -27.98
CA THR A 399 7.39 9.17 -28.34
C THR A 399 6.77 8.51 -27.09
N PHE A 400 5.72 7.71 -27.28
CA PHE A 400 5.14 6.94 -26.17
C PHE A 400 6.17 6.02 -25.53
N GLU A 401 6.99 5.36 -26.33
CA GLU A 401 8.04 4.44 -25.88
C GLU A 401 9.11 5.15 -25.06
N GLU A 402 9.55 6.33 -25.50
CA GLU A 402 10.57 7.12 -24.77
C GLU A 402 10.08 7.62 -23.42
N LEU A 403 8.80 8.05 -23.33
CA LEU A 403 8.18 8.46 -22.07
C LEU A 403 8.08 7.32 -21.07
N ASN A 404 7.83 6.13 -21.53
CA ASN A 404 7.56 4.98 -20.68
C ASN A 404 8.79 4.10 -20.44
N GLN A 405 9.99 4.52 -20.83
CA GLN A 405 11.23 3.80 -20.48
C GLN A 405 11.56 3.99 -19.00
N PRO A 406 11.98 2.89 -18.31
CA PRO A 406 12.46 2.99 -16.94
C PRO A 406 13.76 3.78 -16.85
N VAL A 407 13.82 4.74 -15.93
CA VAL A 407 15.02 5.51 -15.59
C VAL A 407 15.29 5.48 -14.09
N ILE A 408 16.56 5.73 -13.72
CA ILE A 408 17.01 5.76 -12.32
C ILE A 408 16.84 7.15 -11.73
#